data_0558f3aae0cfe4a3d2fc73022d7f863f
#
_entry.id   0558f3aae0cfe4a3d2fc73022d7f863f
#
_cell.length_a   1.000
_cell.length_b   1.000
_cell.length_c   1.000
_cell.angle_alpha   90.00
_cell.angle_beta   90.00
_cell.angle_gamma   90.00
#
_symmetry.space_group_name_H-M   'P 1'
#
loop_
_entity.id
_entity.type
_entity.pdbx_description
1 polymer ?
#
loop_
_entity_poly.entity_id
_entity_poly.type
_entity_poly.pdbx_seq_one_letter_code
_entity_poly.pdbx_strand_id
1 'polypeptide(L)'
;MKVHKSVIYWLLSGCFLIFIMVIVGGITRLTHSGLSIANYQLIAGTIPPLNAEEWQTAFDLYKQYPEYQKINHKMNLEEFKDIFFWEWIHRVIGRVIGLVFIIPFIYFLIKKRLSAKTIRLCLGLMSLGALQGFLGWFMVKSGLVDRPDVSHYRLAMHLTTAFLTFAATFWVALGLIYPIGQINKNLWSKWGGWVKAAYGLLVIQIIWGAFVAGLDAGWLHNHWPFMNDGLWMHESVTQELNPTWKNFVEGKSGVQFVHRTLAYIVVLLIGRVAYLGLKHGTTLQHKRLAYGILVGVGVQFLLGVLTLLWQVPLFLGLAHQVMAFVLLALMTLTWHRFKYAQAN
;
A
#
# COMPACT_ATOMS: atom_id res chain seq x y z
N MET A 1 -21.96 9.20 24.88
CA MET A 1 -20.85 8.52 25.60
C MET A 1 -19.56 9.24 25.22
N LYS A 2 -18.79 9.73 26.19
CA LYS A 2 -17.49 10.36 25.92
C LYS A 2 -16.56 9.32 25.30
N VAL A 3 -15.95 9.66 24.17
CA VAL A 3 -14.96 8.80 23.52
C VAL A 3 -13.73 8.69 24.42
N HIS A 4 -13.32 7.47 24.76
CA HIS A 4 -12.11 7.26 25.55
C HIS A 4 -10.88 7.48 24.67
N LYS A 5 -9.96 8.33 25.09
CA LYS A 5 -8.70 8.61 24.37
C LYS A 5 -7.90 7.34 24.06
N SER A 6 -7.95 6.33 24.95
CA SER A 6 -7.30 5.04 24.75
C SER A 6 -7.78 4.30 23.49
N VAL A 7 -9.05 4.43 23.10
CA VAL A 7 -9.59 3.84 21.87
C VAL A 7 -8.99 4.53 20.63
N ILE A 8 -8.82 5.86 20.70
CA ILE A 8 -8.19 6.62 19.62
C ILE A 8 -6.72 6.20 19.45
N TYR A 9 -5.96 6.15 20.56
CA TYR A 9 -4.56 5.73 20.51
C TYR A 9 -4.40 4.30 20.01
N TRP A 10 -5.29 3.39 20.39
CA TRP A 10 -5.30 2.03 19.87
C TRP A 10 -5.50 1.97 18.36
N LEU A 11 -6.47 2.71 17.81
CA LEU A 11 -6.67 2.75 16.35
C LEU A 11 -5.49 3.41 15.62
N LEU A 12 -4.90 4.47 16.20
CA LEU A 12 -3.73 5.12 15.63
C LEU A 12 -2.48 4.23 15.69
N SER A 13 -2.30 3.41 16.74
CA SER A 13 -1.23 2.42 16.80
C SER A 13 -1.40 1.35 15.71
N GLY A 14 -2.65 0.94 15.43
CA GLY A 14 -2.97 0.09 14.29
C GLY A 14 -2.56 0.73 12.95
N CYS A 15 -2.89 2.01 12.75
CA CYS A 15 -2.46 2.77 11.57
C CYS A 15 -0.93 2.81 11.45
N PHE A 16 -0.22 3.05 12.54
CA PHE A 16 1.24 3.09 12.57
C PHE A 16 1.86 1.72 12.24
N LEU A 17 1.33 0.64 12.79
CA LEU A 17 1.81 -0.71 12.48
C LEU A 17 1.55 -1.09 11.02
N ILE A 18 0.41 -0.71 10.43
CA ILE A 18 0.16 -0.91 8.99
C ILE A 18 1.17 -0.11 8.16
N PHE A 19 1.51 1.12 8.57
CA PHE A 19 2.55 1.92 7.91
C PHE A 19 3.91 1.21 7.93
N ILE A 20 4.36 0.71 9.08
CA ILE A 20 5.60 -0.08 9.19
C ILE A 20 5.53 -1.34 8.32
N MET A 21 4.36 -2.02 8.30
CA MET A 21 4.14 -3.20 7.48
C MET A 21 4.29 -2.92 5.99
N VAL A 22 3.83 -1.75 5.52
CA VAL A 22 3.99 -1.32 4.12
C VAL A 22 5.46 -1.05 3.79
N ILE A 23 6.23 -0.49 4.71
CA ILE A 23 7.69 -0.30 4.54
C ILE A 23 8.38 -1.66 4.41
N VAL A 24 8.16 -2.56 5.37
CA VAL A 24 8.78 -3.89 5.37
C VAL A 24 8.35 -4.71 4.15
N GLY A 25 7.07 -4.66 3.77
CA GLY A 25 6.57 -5.31 2.56
C GLY A 25 7.20 -4.75 1.28
N GLY A 26 7.45 -3.44 1.22
CA GLY A 26 8.19 -2.81 0.13
C GLY A 26 9.62 -3.32 0.02
N ILE A 27 10.33 -3.42 1.15
CA ILE A 27 11.68 -4.01 1.20
C ILE A 27 11.62 -5.47 0.74
N THR A 28 10.73 -6.28 1.32
CA THR A 28 10.55 -7.68 0.95
C THR A 28 10.33 -7.86 -0.56
N ARG A 29 9.53 -6.98 -1.18
CA ARG A 29 9.30 -7.03 -2.64
C ARG A 29 10.52 -6.61 -3.44
N LEU A 30 11.17 -5.50 -3.08
CA LEU A 30 12.30 -4.94 -3.83
C LEU A 30 13.60 -5.75 -3.65
N THR A 31 13.69 -6.55 -2.59
CA THR A 31 14.82 -7.48 -2.35
C THR A 31 14.52 -8.91 -2.82
N HIS A 32 13.38 -9.14 -3.49
CA HIS A 32 12.93 -10.47 -3.93
C HIS A 32 12.93 -11.51 -2.79
N SER A 33 12.54 -11.10 -1.57
CA SER A 33 12.59 -11.95 -0.38
C SER A 33 11.28 -12.72 -0.09
N GLY A 34 10.21 -12.47 -0.86
CA GLY A 34 8.85 -12.89 -0.51
C GLY A 34 8.50 -14.36 -0.76
N LEU A 35 9.45 -15.21 -1.20
CA LEU A 35 9.27 -16.64 -1.46
C LEU A 35 10.29 -17.51 -0.72
N SER A 36 11.05 -16.94 0.19
CA SER A 36 12.12 -17.63 0.94
C SER A 36 11.60 -18.63 1.99
N ILE A 37 10.40 -18.38 2.55
CA ILE A 37 9.77 -19.25 3.55
C ILE A 37 8.65 -20.06 2.89
N ALA A 38 9.02 -21.23 2.40
CA ALA A 38 8.13 -22.09 1.64
C ALA A 38 7.07 -22.79 2.49
N ASN A 39 7.36 -23.12 3.75
CA ASN A 39 6.42 -23.78 4.66
C ASN A 39 5.68 -22.73 5.51
N TYR A 40 4.36 -22.62 5.31
CA TYR A 40 3.53 -21.70 6.08
C TYR A 40 3.11 -22.36 7.40
N GLN A 41 3.79 -21.99 8.48
CA GLN A 41 3.40 -22.39 9.83
C GLN A 41 2.87 -21.16 10.60
N LEU A 42 1.60 -21.20 10.98
CA LEU A 42 0.94 -20.04 11.61
C LEU A 42 1.58 -19.66 12.94
N ILE A 43 1.88 -20.63 13.81
CA ILE A 43 2.41 -20.42 15.16
C ILE A 43 3.92 -20.67 15.18
N ALA A 44 4.39 -21.84 14.76
CA ALA A 44 5.81 -22.21 14.80
C ALA A 44 6.71 -21.30 13.96
N GLY A 45 6.22 -20.78 12.81
CA GLY A 45 6.96 -19.84 11.98
C GLY A 45 7.12 -18.42 12.57
N THR A 46 6.86 -18.22 13.87
CA THR A 46 7.13 -16.97 14.59
C THR A 46 8.57 -16.89 15.07
N ILE A 47 9.19 -18.06 15.34
CA ILE A 47 10.59 -18.17 15.76
C ILE A 47 11.42 -18.47 14.51
N PRO A 48 12.49 -17.72 14.23
CA PRO A 48 13.39 -18.04 13.12
C PRO A 48 14.26 -19.26 13.48
N PRO A 49 14.93 -19.89 12.51
CA PRO A 49 15.93 -20.92 12.82
C PRO A 49 16.97 -20.42 13.83
N LEU A 50 17.26 -21.20 14.89
CA LEU A 50 18.11 -20.79 16.02
C LEU A 50 19.51 -21.37 15.96
N ASN A 51 19.72 -22.44 15.20
CA ASN A 51 21.00 -23.14 15.09
C ASN A 51 21.34 -23.49 13.65
N ALA A 52 22.58 -23.93 13.41
CA ALA A 52 23.09 -24.23 12.07
C ALA A 52 22.30 -25.34 11.36
N GLU A 53 21.81 -26.32 12.06
CA GLU A 53 21.05 -27.45 11.51
C GLU A 53 19.66 -26.98 11.03
N GLU A 54 18.97 -26.17 11.83
CA GLU A 54 17.68 -25.57 11.44
C GLU A 54 17.82 -24.65 10.23
N TRP A 55 18.89 -23.84 10.19
CA TRP A 55 19.16 -22.98 9.02
C TRP A 55 19.45 -23.81 7.77
N GLN A 56 20.23 -24.88 7.88
CA GLN A 56 20.49 -25.77 6.76
C GLN A 56 19.21 -26.44 6.27
N THR A 57 18.36 -26.91 7.20
CA THR A 57 17.06 -27.52 6.87
C THR A 57 16.14 -26.53 6.14
N ALA A 58 16.07 -25.29 6.61
CA ALA A 58 15.26 -24.23 5.96
C ALA A 58 15.77 -23.92 4.54
N PHE A 59 17.09 -23.87 4.37
CA PHE A 59 17.71 -23.62 3.06
C PHE A 59 17.50 -24.80 2.11
N ASP A 60 17.63 -26.02 2.57
CA ASP A 60 17.44 -27.24 1.76
C ASP A 60 15.96 -27.38 1.33
N LEU A 61 15.03 -26.92 2.15
CA LEU A 61 13.62 -26.80 1.77
C LEU A 61 13.42 -25.73 0.67
N TYR A 62 14.04 -24.55 0.82
CA TYR A 62 13.97 -23.47 -0.18
C TYR A 62 14.51 -23.91 -1.55
N LYS A 63 15.59 -24.72 -1.57
CA LYS A 63 16.17 -25.25 -2.81
C LYS A 63 15.21 -26.09 -3.65
N GLN A 64 14.14 -26.62 -3.06
CA GLN A 64 13.14 -27.41 -3.77
C GLN A 64 12.14 -26.57 -4.58
N TYR A 65 12.13 -25.25 -4.40
CA TYR A 65 11.15 -24.36 -5.00
C TYR A 65 11.67 -23.67 -6.27
N PRO A 66 10.76 -23.24 -7.17
CA PRO A 66 11.10 -22.68 -8.47
C PRO A 66 12.01 -21.45 -8.41
N GLU A 67 11.89 -20.62 -7.38
CA GLU A 67 12.71 -19.41 -7.24
C GLU A 67 14.19 -19.76 -7.11
N TYR A 68 14.54 -20.73 -6.22
CA TYR A 68 15.92 -21.19 -6.13
C TYR A 68 16.36 -21.85 -7.42
N GLN A 69 15.57 -22.79 -7.95
CA GLN A 69 15.98 -23.62 -9.09
C GLN A 69 16.19 -22.80 -10.37
N LYS A 70 15.39 -21.74 -10.60
CA LYS A 70 15.39 -20.95 -11.83
C LYS A 70 16.19 -19.65 -11.72
N ILE A 71 16.26 -19.04 -10.52
CA ILE A 71 16.86 -17.71 -10.33
C ILE A 71 18.06 -17.80 -9.39
N ASN A 72 17.88 -18.32 -8.19
CA ASN A 72 18.83 -18.24 -7.07
C ASN A 72 19.72 -19.49 -6.92
N HIS A 73 19.91 -20.28 -7.98
CA HIS A 73 20.60 -21.58 -7.93
C HIS A 73 22.07 -21.50 -7.46
N LYS A 74 22.68 -20.30 -7.47
CA LYS A 74 24.05 -20.06 -6.96
C LYS A 74 24.07 -19.47 -5.55
N MET A 75 22.91 -19.19 -4.96
CA MET A 75 22.78 -18.58 -3.63
C MET A 75 23.37 -19.50 -2.56
N ASN A 76 24.15 -18.91 -1.67
CA ASN A 76 24.69 -19.59 -0.49
C ASN A 76 23.79 -19.39 0.74
N LEU A 77 24.13 -20.05 1.85
CA LEU A 77 23.34 -20.01 3.09
C LEU A 77 23.26 -18.60 3.71
N GLU A 78 24.32 -17.79 3.63
CA GLU A 78 24.31 -16.44 4.20
C GLU A 78 23.40 -15.51 3.40
N GLU A 79 23.46 -15.56 2.07
CA GLU A 79 22.55 -14.81 1.19
C GLU A 79 21.09 -15.23 1.40
N PHE A 80 20.84 -16.54 1.65
CA PHE A 80 19.51 -17.04 2.00
C PHE A 80 19.00 -16.46 3.32
N LYS A 81 19.85 -16.31 4.35
CA LYS A 81 19.46 -15.69 5.63
C LYS A 81 18.97 -14.28 5.46
N ASP A 82 19.58 -13.50 4.55
CA ASP A 82 19.18 -12.11 4.27
C ASP A 82 17.75 -12.04 3.71
N ILE A 83 17.41 -12.85 2.69
CA ILE A 83 16.07 -12.87 2.14
C ILE A 83 15.05 -13.49 3.11
N PHE A 84 15.45 -14.51 3.87
CA PHE A 84 14.62 -15.11 4.91
C PHE A 84 14.24 -14.09 5.98
N PHE A 85 15.18 -13.26 6.44
CA PHE A 85 14.94 -12.25 7.48
C PHE A 85 13.81 -11.27 7.09
N TRP A 86 13.83 -10.74 5.87
CA TRP A 86 12.81 -9.77 5.44
C TRP A 86 11.43 -10.41 5.32
N GLU A 87 11.32 -11.62 4.84
CA GLU A 87 10.04 -12.33 4.81
C GLU A 87 9.56 -12.72 6.21
N TRP A 88 10.47 -13.20 7.06
CA TRP A 88 10.13 -13.55 8.43
C TRP A 88 9.62 -12.36 9.24
N ILE A 89 10.32 -11.22 9.24
CA ILE A 89 9.90 -10.02 9.97
C ILE A 89 8.56 -9.49 9.45
N HIS A 90 8.32 -9.53 8.13
CA HIS A 90 7.06 -9.19 7.53
C HIS A 90 5.91 -10.07 8.08
N ARG A 91 6.12 -11.36 8.15
CA ARG A 91 5.13 -12.30 8.71
C ARG A 91 4.92 -12.11 10.22
N VAL A 92 5.96 -11.80 10.98
CA VAL A 92 5.87 -11.51 12.44
C VAL A 92 5.06 -10.24 12.67
N ILE A 93 5.36 -9.15 11.98
CA ILE A 93 4.61 -7.89 12.10
C ILE A 93 3.14 -8.11 11.75
N GLY A 94 2.82 -8.90 10.73
CA GLY A 94 1.44 -9.24 10.38
C GLY A 94 0.68 -9.90 11.54
N ARG A 95 1.32 -10.82 12.27
CA ARG A 95 0.75 -11.46 13.48
C ARG A 95 0.57 -10.44 14.61
N VAL A 96 1.58 -9.60 14.84
CA VAL A 96 1.55 -8.55 15.86
C VAL A 96 0.40 -7.57 15.60
N ILE A 97 0.16 -7.16 14.35
CA ILE A 97 -0.99 -6.31 13.99
C ILE A 97 -2.31 -6.97 14.40
N GLY A 98 -2.46 -8.27 14.12
CA GLY A 98 -3.65 -9.02 14.52
C GLY A 98 -3.86 -9.01 16.03
N LEU A 99 -2.82 -9.29 16.82
CA LEU A 99 -2.87 -9.30 18.29
C LEU A 99 -3.15 -7.89 18.87
N VAL A 100 -2.45 -6.87 18.37
CA VAL A 100 -2.64 -5.47 18.79
C VAL A 100 -4.03 -4.97 18.44
N PHE A 101 -4.69 -5.55 17.45
CA PHE A 101 -6.08 -5.19 17.15
C PHE A 101 -7.07 -5.99 18.00
N ILE A 102 -6.94 -7.32 18.09
CA ILE A 102 -7.92 -8.22 18.72
C ILE A 102 -7.92 -8.06 20.25
N ILE A 103 -6.75 -8.05 20.90
CA ILE A 103 -6.66 -8.02 22.38
C ILE A 103 -7.26 -6.74 22.96
N PRO A 104 -6.91 -5.52 22.49
CA PRO A 104 -7.55 -4.32 22.99
C PRO A 104 -9.03 -4.22 22.59
N PHE A 105 -9.43 -4.74 21.40
CA PHE A 105 -10.83 -4.76 21.02
C PHE A 105 -11.68 -5.52 22.05
N ILE A 106 -11.27 -6.73 22.45
CA ILE A 106 -11.93 -7.54 23.47
C ILE A 106 -11.93 -6.80 24.82
N TYR A 107 -10.80 -6.22 25.22
CA TYR A 107 -10.70 -5.45 26.45
C TYR A 107 -11.69 -4.28 26.48
N PHE A 108 -11.75 -3.47 25.40
CA PHE A 108 -12.67 -2.33 25.32
C PHE A 108 -14.14 -2.76 25.24
N LEU A 109 -14.42 -3.92 24.64
CA LEU A 109 -15.74 -4.52 24.59
C LEU A 109 -16.23 -4.90 25.99
N ILE A 110 -15.41 -5.63 26.75
CA ILE A 110 -15.71 -6.05 28.15
C ILE A 110 -15.88 -4.82 29.05
N LYS A 111 -15.02 -3.81 28.90
CA LYS A 111 -15.11 -2.56 29.68
C LYS A 111 -16.20 -1.61 29.20
N LYS A 112 -17.03 -2.00 28.21
CA LYS A 112 -18.13 -1.19 27.65
C LYS A 112 -17.67 0.22 27.21
N ARG A 113 -16.43 0.33 26.68
CA ARG A 113 -15.84 1.61 26.22
C ARG A 113 -16.13 1.94 24.77
N LEU A 114 -16.76 1.02 24.02
CA LEU A 114 -17.11 1.16 22.62
C LEU A 114 -18.60 1.39 22.45
N SER A 115 -18.99 2.33 21.59
CA SER A 115 -20.38 2.46 21.16
C SER A 115 -20.75 1.32 20.20
N ALA A 116 -22.05 0.99 20.09
CA ALA A 116 -22.52 -0.02 19.12
C ALA A 116 -22.08 0.29 17.68
N LYS A 117 -22.02 1.57 17.30
CA LYS A 117 -21.50 2.02 16.02
C LYS A 117 -20.01 1.69 15.87
N THR A 118 -19.21 2.00 16.89
CA THR A 118 -17.76 1.73 16.88
C THR A 118 -17.48 0.23 16.83
N ILE A 119 -18.25 -0.60 17.57
CA ILE A 119 -18.13 -2.07 17.52
C ILE A 119 -18.33 -2.57 16.09
N ARG A 120 -19.40 -2.17 15.40
CA ARG A 120 -19.66 -2.59 14.01
C ARG A 120 -18.53 -2.18 13.06
N LEU A 121 -18.00 -0.96 13.22
CA LEU A 121 -16.87 -0.49 12.42
C LEU A 121 -15.61 -1.32 12.69
N CYS A 122 -15.29 -1.60 13.97
CA CYS A 122 -14.14 -2.43 14.33
C CYS A 122 -14.28 -3.88 13.82
N LEU A 123 -15.47 -4.46 13.83
CA LEU A 123 -15.73 -5.77 13.22
C LEU A 123 -15.46 -5.74 11.71
N GLY A 124 -15.87 -4.68 11.01
CA GLY A 124 -15.53 -4.49 9.60
C GLY A 124 -14.02 -4.36 9.37
N LEU A 125 -13.29 -3.64 10.23
CA LEU A 125 -11.83 -3.56 10.16
C LEU A 125 -11.16 -4.92 10.43
N MET A 126 -11.69 -5.72 11.35
CA MET A 126 -11.21 -7.09 11.60
C MET A 126 -11.41 -7.98 10.36
N SER A 127 -12.56 -7.87 9.70
CA SER A 127 -12.81 -8.60 8.44
C SER A 127 -11.82 -8.20 7.34
N LEU A 128 -11.49 -6.90 7.22
CA LEU A 128 -10.44 -6.43 6.30
C LEU A 128 -9.06 -6.98 6.69
N GLY A 129 -8.74 -7.03 7.98
CA GLY A 129 -7.50 -7.63 8.49
C GLY A 129 -7.40 -9.13 8.18
N ALA A 130 -8.50 -9.88 8.37
CA ALA A 130 -8.56 -11.29 8.02
C ALA A 130 -8.42 -11.50 6.50
N LEU A 131 -9.09 -10.69 5.70
CA LEU A 131 -8.95 -10.70 4.24
C LEU A 131 -7.49 -10.40 3.83
N GLN A 132 -6.82 -9.47 4.52
CA GLN A 132 -5.42 -9.14 4.26
C GLN A 132 -4.49 -10.35 4.51
N GLY A 133 -4.70 -11.09 5.59
CA GLY A 133 -3.97 -12.34 5.85
C GLY A 133 -4.20 -13.39 4.77
N PHE A 134 -5.47 -13.58 4.36
CA PHE A 134 -5.82 -14.49 3.28
C PHE A 134 -5.16 -14.07 1.94
N LEU A 135 -5.23 -12.80 1.57
CA LEU A 135 -4.63 -12.29 0.32
C LEU A 135 -3.11 -12.45 0.32
N GLY A 136 -2.44 -12.25 1.46
CA GLY A 136 -1.00 -12.49 1.59
C GLY A 136 -0.63 -13.94 1.36
N TRP A 137 -1.33 -14.88 1.99
CA TRP A 137 -1.15 -16.31 1.74
C TRP A 137 -1.45 -16.68 0.28
N PHE A 138 -2.56 -16.18 -0.28
CA PHE A 138 -2.95 -16.42 -1.67
C PHE A 138 -1.93 -15.87 -2.66
N MET A 139 -1.30 -14.75 -2.34
CA MET A 139 -0.24 -14.14 -3.13
C MET A 139 1.01 -15.03 -3.16
N VAL A 140 1.56 -15.40 -2.00
CA VAL A 140 2.77 -16.23 -1.90
C VAL A 140 2.58 -17.59 -2.58
N LYS A 141 1.41 -18.22 -2.43
CA LYS A 141 1.10 -19.49 -3.08
C LYS A 141 1.27 -19.45 -4.60
N SER A 142 1.13 -18.28 -5.26
CA SER A 142 1.27 -18.19 -6.72
C SER A 142 2.71 -18.36 -7.21
N GLY A 143 3.71 -18.01 -6.39
CA GLY A 143 5.13 -18.13 -6.74
C GLY A 143 5.77 -19.45 -6.33
N LEU A 144 5.05 -20.32 -5.61
CA LEU A 144 5.58 -21.59 -5.10
C LEU A 144 5.24 -22.81 -5.99
N VAL A 145 4.45 -22.65 -7.06
CA VAL A 145 4.02 -23.81 -7.86
C VAL A 145 4.83 -23.94 -9.14
N ASP A 146 4.63 -23.04 -10.12
CA ASP A 146 5.25 -23.20 -11.45
C ASP A 146 6.17 -22.04 -11.84
N ARG A 147 5.96 -20.87 -11.26
CA ARG A 147 6.66 -19.63 -11.60
C ARG A 147 7.48 -19.15 -10.42
N PRO A 148 8.68 -18.61 -10.67
CA PRO A 148 9.52 -18.07 -9.58
C PRO A 148 9.07 -16.70 -9.09
N ASP A 149 7.94 -16.18 -9.59
CA ASP A 149 7.43 -14.84 -9.32
C ASP A 149 6.01 -14.86 -8.78
N VAL A 150 5.72 -13.89 -7.91
CA VAL A 150 4.38 -13.67 -7.40
C VAL A 150 3.51 -13.03 -8.47
N SER A 151 2.27 -13.48 -8.63
CA SER A 151 1.32 -12.85 -9.54
C SER A 151 1.13 -11.35 -9.23
N HIS A 152 1.36 -10.48 -10.21
CA HIS A 152 1.18 -9.03 -10.07
C HIS A 152 -0.27 -8.65 -9.72
N TYR A 153 -1.26 -9.41 -10.17
CA TYR A 153 -2.67 -9.23 -9.75
C TYR A 153 -2.87 -9.49 -8.27
N ARG A 154 -2.28 -10.59 -7.73
CA ARG A 154 -2.40 -10.94 -6.32
C ARG A 154 -1.62 -9.96 -5.44
N LEU A 155 -0.46 -9.48 -5.92
CA LEU A 155 0.29 -8.40 -5.29
C LEU A 155 -0.55 -7.12 -5.22
N ALA A 156 -1.18 -6.71 -6.31
CA ALA A 156 -2.02 -5.52 -6.36
C ALA A 156 -3.24 -5.63 -5.42
N MET A 157 -3.89 -6.80 -5.38
CA MET A 157 -4.98 -7.03 -4.43
C MET A 157 -4.51 -6.90 -2.99
N HIS A 158 -3.39 -7.53 -2.63
CA HIS A 158 -2.83 -7.49 -1.27
C HIS A 158 -2.42 -6.06 -0.89
N LEU A 159 -1.62 -5.38 -1.70
CA LEU A 159 -1.15 -4.02 -1.45
C LEU A 159 -2.30 -3.01 -1.36
N THR A 160 -3.22 -3.02 -2.34
CA THR A 160 -4.34 -2.07 -2.36
C THR A 160 -5.27 -2.28 -1.15
N THR A 161 -5.55 -3.54 -0.78
CA THR A 161 -6.35 -3.84 0.41
C THR A 161 -5.65 -3.37 1.69
N ALA A 162 -4.30 -3.46 1.79
CA ALA A 162 -3.55 -2.90 2.93
C ALA A 162 -3.72 -1.38 3.04
N PHE A 163 -3.59 -0.66 1.93
CA PHE A 163 -3.78 0.80 1.87
C PHE A 163 -5.22 1.19 2.25
N LEU A 164 -6.22 0.45 1.75
CA LEU A 164 -7.63 0.71 2.08
C LEU A 164 -7.97 0.34 3.53
N THR A 165 -7.37 -0.71 4.09
CA THR A 165 -7.52 -1.08 5.50
C THR A 165 -6.95 0.02 6.40
N PHE A 166 -5.78 0.57 6.06
CA PHE A 166 -5.25 1.75 6.73
C PHE A 166 -6.21 2.93 6.63
N ALA A 167 -6.65 3.28 5.42
CA ALA A 167 -7.53 4.42 5.20
C ALA A 167 -8.85 4.29 5.97
N ALA A 168 -9.45 3.09 6.02
CA ALA A 168 -10.64 2.79 6.80
C ALA A 168 -10.39 2.91 8.32
N THR A 169 -9.27 2.36 8.83
CA THR A 169 -8.88 2.47 10.23
C THR A 169 -8.65 3.93 10.62
N PHE A 170 -7.93 4.67 9.78
CA PHE A 170 -7.67 6.09 9.99
C PHE A 170 -8.95 6.92 9.93
N TRP A 171 -9.88 6.62 9.01
CA TRP A 171 -11.19 7.26 8.94
C TRP A 171 -12.01 7.07 10.23
N VAL A 172 -12.00 5.86 10.79
CA VAL A 172 -12.66 5.59 12.06
C VAL A 172 -12.01 6.38 13.20
N ALA A 173 -10.68 6.40 13.27
CA ALA A 173 -9.94 7.19 14.24
C ALA A 173 -10.25 8.69 14.12
N LEU A 174 -10.25 9.23 12.90
CA LEU A 174 -10.60 10.64 12.62
C LEU A 174 -12.03 10.98 13.09
N GLY A 175 -12.99 10.06 12.88
CA GLY A 175 -14.35 10.25 13.35
C GLY A 175 -14.51 10.26 14.87
N LEU A 176 -13.54 9.67 15.61
CA LEU A 176 -13.47 9.74 17.07
C LEU A 176 -12.71 10.97 17.58
N ILE A 177 -11.68 11.41 16.86
CA ILE A 177 -10.88 12.61 17.16
C ILE A 177 -11.68 13.89 16.88
N TYR A 178 -12.31 13.92 15.72
CA TYR A 178 -13.13 15.03 15.25
C TYR A 178 -14.58 14.57 15.20
N PRO A 179 -15.40 14.87 16.23
CA PRO A 179 -16.81 14.49 16.23
C PRO A 179 -17.46 14.87 14.91
N ILE A 180 -18.12 13.91 14.29
CA ILE A 180 -18.77 14.11 13.00
C ILE A 180 -19.93 15.09 13.22
N GLY A 181 -19.68 16.35 12.88
CA GLY A 181 -20.69 17.40 12.80
C GLY A 181 -21.59 17.21 11.57
N GLN A 182 -22.45 18.19 11.33
CA GLN A 182 -23.26 18.20 10.11
C GLN A 182 -22.36 18.28 8.86
N ILE A 183 -22.81 17.67 7.76
CA ILE A 183 -22.13 17.82 6.46
C ILE A 183 -22.22 19.31 6.09
N ASN A 184 -21.08 19.92 5.81
CA ASN A 184 -21.03 21.26 5.27
C ASN A 184 -21.55 21.23 3.82
N LYS A 185 -22.89 21.29 3.65
CA LYS A 185 -23.54 21.12 2.34
C LYS A 185 -23.00 22.11 1.31
N ASN A 186 -22.75 23.37 1.70
CA ASN A 186 -22.29 24.42 0.77
C ASN A 186 -20.88 24.16 0.21
N LEU A 187 -19.95 23.69 1.05
CA LEU A 187 -18.61 23.37 0.64
C LEU A 187 -18.56 22.00 -0.05
N TRP A 188 -19.25 21.00 0.49
CA TRP A 188 -19.22 19.63 -0.02
C TRP A 188 -19.88 19.50 -1.40
N SER A 189 -20.92 20.28 -1.72
CA SER A 189 -21.51 20.32 -3.07
C SER A 189 -20.52 20.78 -4.13
N LYS A 190 -19.58 21.68 -3.79
CA LYS A 190 -18.57 22.20 -4.71
C LYS A 190 -17.34 21.29 -4.84
N TRP A 191 -16.94 20.60 -3.77
CA TRP A 191 -15.67 19.86 -3.69
C TRP A 191 -15.82 18.35 -3.71
N GLY A 192 -16.93 17.85 -3.20
CA GLY A 192 -17.11 16.43 -2.94
C GLY A 192 -16.91 15.54 -4.16
N GLY A 193 -17.33 16.00 -5.33
CA GLY A 193 -17.10 15.32 -6.60
C GLY A 193 -15.60 15.19 -6.93
N TRP A 194 -14.88 16.30 -6.84
CA TRP A 194 -13.44 16.35 -7.12
C TRP A 194 -12.61 15.55 -6.14
N VAL A 195 -12.94 15.61 -4.82
CA VAL A 195 -12.27 14.82 -3.79
C VAL A 195 -12.47 13.33 -4.04
N LYS A 196 -13.69 12.90 -4.37
CA LYS A 196 -13.98 11.48 -4.66
C LYS A 196 -13.27 11.01 -5.93
N ALA A 197 -13.28 11.82 -7.00
CA ALA A 197 -12.59 11.51 -8.25
C ALA A 197 -11.08 11.39 -8.04
N ALA A 198 -10.46 12.37 -7.36
CA ALA A 198 -9.03 12.36 -7.06
C ALA A 198 -8.64 11.15 -6.17
N TYR A 199 -9.46 10.84 -5.16
CA TYR A 199 -9.23 9.69 -4.28
C TYR A 199 -9.37 8.36 -5.03
N GLY A 200 -10.42 8.21 -5.83
CA GLY A 200 -10.65 7.01 -6.65
C GLY A 200 -9.52 6.79 -7.66
N LEU A 201 -9.10 7.85 -8.36
CA LEU A 201 -7.99 7.75 -9.30
C LEU A 201 -6.65 7.49 -8.62
N LEU A 202 -6.41 8.02 -7.40
CA LEU A 202 -5.23 7.69 -6.61
C LEU A 202 -5.20 6.19 -6.25
N VAL A 203 -6.35 5.59 -5.91
CA VAL A 203 -6.43 4.14 -5.67
C VAL A 203 -6.12 3.35 -6.95
N ILE A 204 -6.65 3.77 -8.11
CA ILE A 204 -6.34 3.17 -9.40
C ILE A 204 -4.84 3.30 -9.70
N GLN A 205 -4.24 4.45 -9.46
CA GLN A 205 -2.80 4.69 -9.63
C GLN A 205 -1.95 3.74 -8.75
N ILE A 206 -2.38 3.46 -7.51
CA ILE A 206 -1.72 2.51 -6.61
C ILE A 206 -1.80 1.09 -7.19
N ILE A 207 -2.94 0.68 -7.77
CA ILE A 207 -3.11 -0.62 -8.42
C ILE A 207 -2.12 -0.77 -9.58
N TRP A 208 -2.04 0.22 -10.48
CA TRP A 208 -1.06 0.18 -11.58
C TRP A 208 0.38 0.28 -11.10
N GLY A 209 0.66 0.98 -10.00
CA GLY A 209 1.97 0.95 -9.35
C GLY A 209 2.36 -0.44 -8.85
N ALA A 210 1.38 -1.18 -8.30
CA ALA A 210 1.59 -2.58 -7.91
C ALA A 210 1.81 -3.50 -9.12
N PHE A 211 1.16 -3.25 -10.27
CA PHE A 211 1.43 -3.97 -11.51
C PHE A 211 2.84 -3.69 -12.03
N VAL A 212 3.27 -2.43 -12.05
CA VAL A 212 4.65 -2.05 -12.41
C VAL A 212 5.66 -2.77 -11.51
N ALA A 213 5.44 -2.78 -10.20
CA ALA A 213 6.32 -3.49 -9.28
C ALA A 213 6.26 -5.02 -9.45
N GLY A 214 5.08 -5.59 -9.66
CA GLY A 214 4.89 -7.04 -9.81
C GLY A 214 5.43 -7.63 -11.10
N LEU A 215 5.50 -6.83 -12.16
CA LEU A 215 6.04 -7.20 -13.47
C LEU A 215 7.49 -6.76 -13.68
N ASP A 216 8.12 -6.13 -12.69
CA ASP A 216 9.44 -5.48 -12.85
C ASP A 216 9.50 -4.49 -14.02
N ALA A 217 8.35 -3.88 -14.34
CA ALA A 217 8.21 -3.00 -15.49
C ALA A 217 8.92 -1.64 -15.32
N GLY A 218 9.30 -1.28 -14.09
CA GLY A 218 10.07 -0.08 -13.80
C GLY A 218 11.49 -0.06 -14.36
N TRP A 219 12.03 -1.22 -14.77
CA TRP A 219 13.36 -1.36 -15.37
C TRP A 219 13.38 -1.07 -16.88
N LEU A 220 12.18 -0.93 -17.50
CA LEU A 220 12.05 -0.58 -18.90
C LEU A 220 11.87 0.92 -19.08
N HIS A 221 12.18 1.42 -20.28
CA HIS A 221 11.91 2.82 -20.69
C HIS A 221 12.29 3.87 -19.63
N ASN A 222 13.56 3.82 -19.17
CA ASN A 222 14.06 4.69 -18.08
C ASN A 222 14.37 6.13 -18.54
N HIS A 223 13.50 6.71 -19.37
CA HIS A 223 13.56 8.09 -19.83
C HIS A 223 12.30 8.88 -19.42
N TRP A 224 12.42 10.19 -19.30
CA TRP A 224 11.32 11.07 -18.95
C TRP A 224 11.55 12.46 -19.57
N PRO A 225 10.51 13.18 -20.09
CA PRO A 225 9.07 12.84 -20.00
C PRO A 225 8.61 11.81 -21.02
N PHE A 226 9.36 11.57 -22.06
CA PHE A 226 9.06 10.60 -23.12
C PHE A 226 9.52 9.19 -22.71
N MET A 227 9.01 8.18 -23.41
CA MET A 227 9.58 6.83 -23.37
C MET A 227 10.86 6.81 -24.24
N ASN A 228 11.48 5.65 -24.39
CA ASN A 228 12.67 5.51 -25.24
C ASN A 228 12.38 6.10 -26.65
N ASP A 229 13.43 6.51 -27.33
CA ASP A 229 13.41 7.06 -28.70
C ASP A 229 12.60 8.37 -28.84
N GLY A 230 12.35 9.09 -27.73
CA GLY A 230 11.68 10.37 -27.73
C GLY A 230 10.16 10.31 -27.98
N LEU A 231 9.57 9.12 -27.95
CA LEU A 231 8.15 8.91 -28.15
C LEU A 231 7.38 9.02 -26.83
N TRP A 232 6.17 9.63 -26.86
CA TRP A 232 5.26 9.62 -25.73
C TRP A 232 4.80 8.20 -25.37
N MET A 233 4.54 7.38 -26.39
CA MET A 233 4.17 5.98 -26.29
C MET A 233 5.06 5.18 -27.23
N HIS A 234 5.91 4.30 -26.69
CA HIS A 234 6.72 3.40 -27.47
C HIS A 234 5.86 2.29 -28.10
N GLU A 235 6.24 1.77 -29.27
CA GLU A 235 5.45 0.77 -30.00
C GLU A 235 5.18 -0.51 -29.20
N SER A 236 6.14 -0.96 -28.39
CA SER A 236 5.99 -2.13 -27.51
C SER A 236 4.80 -2.03 -26.55
N VAL A 237 4.28 -0.82 -26.26
CA VAL A 237 3.11 -0.62 -25.39
C VAL A 237 1.88 -1.39 -25.89
N THR A 238 1.77 -1.60 -27.20
CA THR A 238 0.60 -2.26 -27.81
C THR A 238 0.94 -3.57 -28.51
N GLN A 239 2.23 -3.96 -28.58
CA GLN A 239 2.70 -5.06 -29.42
C GLN A 239 3.28 -6.25 -28.64
N GLU A 240 3.43 -6.16 -27.31
CA GLU A 240 3.98 -7.26 -26.50
C GLU A 240 3.07 -8.49 -26.45
N LEU A 241 1.74 -8.30 -26.40
CA LEU A 241 0.76 -9.37 -26.18
C LEU A 241 -0.48 -9.22 -27.08
N ASN A 242 -1.11 -10.35 -27.39
CA ASN A 242 -2.41 -10.42 -28.06
C ASN A 242 -3.48 -11.02 -27.13
N PRO A 243 -4.72 -10.49 -27.11
CA PRO A 243 -5.18 -9.26 -27.79
C PRO A 243 -4.58 -7.99 -27.16
N THR A 244 -4.53 -6.90 -27.91
CA THR A 244 -3.85 -5.63 -27.55
C THR A 244 -4.17 -5.10 -26.16
N TRP A 245 -5.42 -5.24 -25.67
CA TRP A 245 -5.79 -4.76 -24.34
C TRP A 245 -5.00 -5.43 -23.20
N LYS A 246 -4.50 -6.66 -23.41
CA LYS A 246 -3.68 -7.36 -22.40
C LYS A 246 -2.39 -6.60 -22.09
N ASN A 247 -1.83 -5.89 -23.05
CA ASN A 247 -0.61 -5.11 -22.84
C ASN A 247 -0.76 -4.12 -21.68
N PHE A 248 -1.93 -3.52 -21.51
CA PHE A 248 -2.16 -2.50 -20.47
C PHE A 248 -2.29 -3.08 -19.04
N VAL A 249 -2.41 -4.38 -18.89
CA VAL A 249 -2.57 -5.07 -17.59
C VAL A 249 -1.56 -6.20 -17.35
N GLU A 250 -0.91 -6.74 -18.42
CA GLU A 250 0.04 -7.87 -18.35
C GLU A 250 1.37 -7.56 -19.04
N GLY A 251 1.39 -6.67 -20.04
CA GLY A 251 2.60 -6.24 -20.75
C GLY A 251 3.40 -5.24 -19.93
N LYS A 252 4.71 -5.43 -19.82
CA LYS A 252 5.58 -4.55 -19.03
C LYS A 252 5.54 -3.12 -19.53
N SER A 253 5.70 -2.90 -20.84
CA SER A 253 5.67 -1.57 -21.47
C SER A 253 4.31 -0.90 -21.32
N GLY A 254 3.22 -1.64 -21.56
CA GLY A 254 1.86 -1.14 -21.46
C GLY A 254 1.47 -0.74 -20.06
N VAL A 255 1.80 -1.58 -19.06
CA VAL A 255 1.54 -1.30 -17.64
C VAL A 255 2.33 -0.06 -17.17
N GLN A 256 3.61 0.06 -17.57
CA GLN A 256 4.42 1.23 -17.25
C GLN A 256 3.82 2.50 -17.88
N PHE A 257 3.42 2.44 -19.16
CA PHE A 257 2.80 3.56 -19.87
C PHE A 257 1.53 4.05 -19.16
N VAL A 258 0.63 3.13 -18.78
CA VAL A 258 -0.61 3.49 -18.06
C VAL A 258 -0.28 4.14 -16.72
N HIS A 259 0.64 3.57 -15.95
CA HIS A 259 1.04 4.13 -14.65
C HIS A 259 1.58 5.55 -14.78
N ARG A 260 2.44 5.81 -15.77
CA ARG A 260 3.00 7.15 -16.05
C ARG A 260 1.92 8.14 -16.47
N THR A 261 1.01 7.72 -17.36
CA THR A 261 -0.07 8.58 -17.87
C THR A 261 -1.08 8.92 -16.76
N LEU A 262 -1.48 7.94 -15.96
CA LEU A 262 -2.37 8.16 -14.82
C LEU A 262 -1.74 9.12 -13.79
N ALA A 263 -0.42 9.10 -13.61
CA ALA A 263 0.26 9.99 -12.66
C ALA A 263 0.02 11.46 -13.00
N TYR A 264 0.05 11.87 -14.27
CA TYR A 264 -0.27 13.24 -14.68
C TYR A 264 -1.72 13.60 -14.33
N ILE A 265 -2.67 12.70 -14.57
CA ILE A 265 -4.09 12.94 -14.28
C ILE A 265 -4.31 13.04 -12.76
N VAL A 266 -3.64 12.21 -11.96
CA VAL A 266 -3.67 12.29 -10.49
C VAL A 266 -3.15 13.65 -10.00
N VAL A 267 -2.03 14.13 -10.55
CA VAL A 267 -1.47 15.46 -10.22
C VAL A 267 -2.48 16.56 -10.52
N LEU A 268 -3.11 16.52 -11.69
CA LEU A 268 -4.12 17.52 -12.08
C LEU A 268 -5.36 17.50 -11.17
N LEU A 269 -5.87 16.30 -10.83
CA LEU A 269 -7.05 16.18 -9.98
C LEU A 269 -6.77 16.59 -8.54
N ILE A 270 -5.64 16.16 -7.96
CA ILE A 270 -5.25 16.57 -6.60
C ILE A 270 -4.93 18.07 -6.58
N GLY A 271 -4.25 18.59 -7.61
CA GLY A 271 -4.03 20.03 -7.80
C GLY A 271 -5.35 20.82 -7.84
N ARG A 272 -6.38 20.27 -8.52
CA ARG A 272 -7.72 20.89 -8.54
C ARG A 272 -8.37 20.89 -7.16
N VAL A 273 -8.27 19.80 -6.41
CA VAL A 273 -8.76 19.73 -5.02
C VAL A 273 -8.04 20.76 -4.13
N ALA A 274 -6.71 20.85 -4.26
CA ALA A 274 -5.89 21.82 -3.52
C ALA A 274 -6.28 23.26 -3.86
N TYR A 275 -6.41 23.59 -5.15
CA TYR A 275 -6.86 24.92 -5.61
C TYR A 275 -8.22 25.30 -5.00
N LEU A 276 -9.19 24.38 -5.04
CA LEU A 276 -10.50 24.64 -4.44
C LEU A 276 -10.40 24.83 -2.92
N GLY A 277 -9.57 24.04 -2.24
CA GLY A 277 -9.32 24.18 -0.80
C GLY A 277 -8.68 25.51 -0.43
N LEU A 278 -7.76 26.03 -1.24
CA LEU A 278 -7.13 27.34 -1.04
C LEU A 278 -8.11 28.49 -1.31
N LYS A 279 -8.88 28.39 -2.41
CA LYS A 279 -9.81 29.43 -2.84
C LYS A 279 -11.06 29.55 -1.95
N HIS A 280 -11.63 28.44 -1.52
CA HIS A 280 -12.91 28.39 -0.82
C HIS A 280 -12.81 27.86 0.61
N GLY A 281 -11.63 27.48 1.08
CA GLY A 281 -11.42 27.01 2.45
C GLY A 281 -11.66 28.11 3.48
N THR A 282 -12.59 27.86 4.41
CA THR A 282 -13.02 28.83 5.43
C THR A 282 -12.13 28.82 6.66
N THR A 283 -11.31 27.79 6.87
CA THR A 283 -10.45 27.64 8.05
C THR A 283 -8.99 27.53 7.64
N LEU A 284 -8.09 27.91 8.57
CA LEU A 284 -6.65 27.72 8.37
C LEU A 284 -6.31 26.23 8.14
N GLN A 285 -7.05 25.32 8.77
CA GLN A 285 -6.87 23.88 8.56
C GLN A 285 -7.17 23.46 7.12
N HIS A 286 -8.23 23.97 6.50
CA HIS A 286 -8.54 23.71 5.09
C HIS A 286 -7.39 24.12 4.17
N LYS A 287 -6.82 25.32 4.40
CA LYS A 287 -5.70 25.83 3.62
C LYS A 287 -4.43 25.00 3.83
N ARG A 288 -4.11 24.63 5.10
CA ARG A 288 -2.95 23.77 5.40
C ARG A 288 -3.05 22.39 4.74
N LEU A 289 -4.25 21.79 4.75
CA LEU A 289 -4.47 20.51 4.07
C LEU A 289 -4.34 20.64 2.55
N ALA A 290 -4.87 21.72 1.97
CA ALA A 290 -4.74 21.99 0.55
C ALA A 290 -3.26 22.14 0.13
N TYR A 291 -2.44 22.88 0.90
CA TYR A 291 -1.00 22.93 0.69
C TYR A 291 -0.35 21.57 0.89
N GLY A 292 -0.74 20.82 1.93
CA GLY A 292 -0.19 19.50 2.23
C GLY A 292 -0.39 18.50 1.08
N ILE A 293 -1.60 18.42 0.49
CA ILE A 293 -1.86 17.52 -0.66
C ILE A 293 -1.16 18.00 -1.93
N LEU A 294 -1.01 19.31 -2.14
CA LEU A 294 -0.30 19.87 -3.29
C LEU A 294 1.19 19.54 -3.24
N VAL A 295 1.83 19.80 -2.10
CA VAL A 295 3.24 19.43 -1.88
C VAL A 295 3.40 17.90 -1.94
N GLY A 296 2.49 17.18 -1.29
CA GLY A 296 2.51 15.73 -1.26
C GLY A 296 2.46 15.09 -2.64
N VAL A 297 1.57 15.56 -3.53
CA VAL A 297 1.50 15.02 -4.89
C VAL A 297 2.71 15.43 -5.73
N GLY A 298 3.26 16.63 -5.52
CA GLY A 298 4.50 17.08 -6.18
C GLY A 298 5.70 16.20 -5.79
N VAL A 299 5.88 15.94 -4.50
CA VAL A 299 6.94 15.04 -4.00
C VAL A 299 6.74 13.61 -4.53
N GLN A 300 5.50 13.10 -4.50
CA GLN A 300 5.18 11.77 -5.02
C GLN A 300 5.53 11.64 -6.51
N PHE A 301 5.17 12.63 -7.30
CA PHE A 301 5.48 12.66 -8.73
C PHE A 301 6.99 12.70 -8.98
N LEU A 302 7.71 13.58 -8.28
CA LEU A 302 9.16 13.69 -8.39
C LEU A 302 9.87 12.38 -8.01
N LEU A 303 9.47 11.75 -6.90
CA LEU A 303 10.01 10.46 -6.49
C LEU A 303 9.75 9.37 -7.56
N GLY A 304 8.57 9.38 -8.21
CA GLY A 304 8.28 8.46 -9.31
C GLY A 304 9.19 8.66 -10.51
N VAL A 305 9.43 9.92 -10.90
CA VAL A 305 10.37 10.26 -11.99
C VAL A 305 11.79 9.83 -11.64
N LEU A 306 12.28 10.15 -10.44
CA LEU A 306 13.62 9.76 -10.00
C LEU A 306 13.77 8.24 -9.89
N THR A 307 12.76 7.54 -9.38
CA THR A 307 12.75 6.07 -9.31
C THR A 307 12.90 5.45 -10.71
N LEU A 308 12.19 6.01 -11.70
CA LEU A 308 12.28 5.55 -13.08
C LEU A 308 13.65 5.82 -13.70
N LEU A 309 14.14 7.07 -13.64
CA LEU A 309 15.39 7.49 -14.26
C LEU A 309 16.61 6.74 -13.72
N TRP A 310 16.58 6.35 -12.45
CA TRP A 310 17.68 5.63 -11.79
C TRP A 310 17.44 4.11 -11.71
N GLN A 311 16.55 3.57 -12.55
CA GLN A 311 16.33 2.14 -12.67
C GLN A 311 15.94 1.45 -11.34
N VAL A 312 14.99 2.07 -10.63
CA VAL A 312 14.35 1.51 -9.42
C VAL A 312 15.35 1.14 -8.31
N PRO A 313 16.25 2.03 -7.86
CA PRO A 313 17.08 1.70 -6.71
C PRO A 313 16.20 1.51 -5.47
N LEU A 314 16.58 0.58 -4.60
CA LEU A 314 15.82 0.16 -3.42
C LEU A 314 15.27 1.36 -2.62
N PHE A 315 16.13 2.32 -2.31
CA PHE A 315 15.75 3.49 -1.52
C PHE A 315 14.67 4.34 -2.20
N LEU A 316 14.80 4.63 -3.50
CA LEU A 316 13.81 5.45 -4.22
C LEU A 316 12.51 4.70 -4.46
N GLY A 317 12.55 3.41 -4.81
CA GLY A 317 11.35 2.58 -4.95
C GLY A 317 10.57 2.52 -3.63
N LEU A 318 11.28 2.33 -2.51
CA LEU A 318 10.67 2.35 -1.19
C LEU A 318 10.12 3.73 -0.81
N ALA A 319 10.88 4.81 -1.03
CA ALA A 319 10.45 6.17 -0.75
C ALA A 319 9.20 6.56 -1.56
N HIS A 320 9.14 6.15 -2.85
CA HIS A 320 7.98 6.36 -3.71
C HIS A 320 6.74 5.62 -3.18
N GLN A 321 6.87 4.37 -2.74
CA GLN A 321 5.77 3.60 -2.13
C GLN A 321 5.31 4.22 -0.81
N VAL A 322 6.23 4.61 0.06
CA VAL A 322 5.94 5.26 1.35
C VAL A 322 5.23 6.59 1.15
N MET A 323 5.69 7.39 0.18
CA MET A 323 5.06 8.67 -0.11
C MET A 323 3.65 8.50 -0.71
N ALA A 324 3.40 7.44 -1.51
CA ALA A 324 2.04 7.10 -1.96
C ALA A 324 1.11 6.81 -0.78
N PHE A 325 1.61 6.11 0.23
CA PHE A 325 0.86 5.85 1.47
C PHE A 325 0.57 7.15 2.24
N VAL A 326 1.55 8.01 2.40
CA VAL A 326 1.39 9.33 3.05
C VAL A 326 0.39 10.20 2.27
N LEU A 327 0.46 10.19 0.94
CA LEU A 327 -0.48 10.93 0.10
C LEU A 327 -1.92 10.41 0.26
N LEU A 328 -2.12 9.09 0.34
CA LEU A 328 -3.43 8.50 0.64
C LEU A 328 -3.93 8.92 2.02
N ALA A 329 -3.05 8.94 3.03
CA ALA A 329 -3.38 9.42 4.38
C ALA A 329 -3.81 10.90 4.38
N LEU A 330 -3.06 11.76 3.69
CA LEU A 330 -3.38 13.18 3.52
C LEU A 330 -4.71 13.37 2.78
N MET A 331 -4.96 12.61 1.72
CA MET A 331 -6.23 12.65 0.99
C MET A 331 -7.40 12.13 1.84
N THR A 332 -7.19 11.11 2.66
CA THR A 332 -8.21 10.61 3.61
C THR A 332 -8.55 11.67 4.65
N LEU A 333 -7.55 12.33 5.23
CA LEU A 333 -7.73 13.43 6.18
C LEU A 333 -8.42 14.63 5.51
N THR A 334 -8.00 14.99 4.31
CA THR A 334 -8.60 16.09 3.53
C THR A 334 -10.07 15.81 3.25
N TRP A 335 -10.39 14.59 2.78
CA TRP A 335 -11.79 14.18 2.57
C TRP A 335 -12.61 14.31 3.84
N HIS A 336 -12.10 13.77 4.96
CA HIS A 336 -12.81 13.84 6.25
C HIS A 336 -13.07 15.29 6.68
N ARG A 337 -12.05 16.15 6.63
CA ARG A 337 -12.14 17.53 7.11
C ARG A 337 -12.92 18.47 6.18
N PHE A 338 -12.91 18.19 4.87
CA PHE A 338 -13.70 18.98 3.90
C PHE A 338 -15.19 18.60 3.90
N LYS A 339 -15.49 17.35 4.27
CA LYS A 339 -16.87 16.85 4.30
C LYS A 339 -17.64 17.31 5.53
N TYR A 340 -17.01 17.33 6.69
CA TYR A 340 -17.68 17.61 7.95
C TYR A 340 -17.32 18.99 8.50
N ALA A 341 -18.35 19.76 8.86
CA ALA A 341 -18.14 20.99 9.62
C ALA A 341 -17.57 20.67 11.01
N GLN A 342 -16.75 21.58 11.55
CA GLN A 342 -16.36 21.46 12.96
C GLN A 342 -17.65 21.61 13.80
N ALA A 343 -17.86 20.68 14.74
CA ALA A 343 -18.82 20.90 15.81
C ALA A 343 -18.25 22.05 16.66
N ASN A 344 -19.00 23.15 16.79
CA ASN A 344 -18.69 24.24 17.71
C ASN A 344 -18.67 23.73 19.15
#